data_769e06b9e3e0862bb11e4f7d2648128a
#
_entry.id   769e06b9e3e0862bb11e4f7d2648128a
#
_cell.length_a   1.000
_cell.length_b   1.000
_cell.length_c   1.000
_cell.angle_alpha   90.00
_cell.angle_beta   90.00
_cell.angle_gamma   90.00
#
_symmetry.space_group_name_H-M   'P 1'
#
loop_
_entity.id
_entity.type
_entity.pdbx_description
1 polymer ?
#
loop_
_entity_poly.entity_id
_entity_poly.type
_entity_poly.pdbx_seq_one_letter_code
_entity_poly.pdbx_strand_id
1 'polypeptide(L)'
;MADLCTPSAALAAPAGQPIPPLDYRIAFDLAPIGLVLSRQRQIVDCNQQMLAMFGAQRDQLLGRSFEVLYPSSVEFERTGARIAASLDAQGWYADERVMKRLDGAAGDELFWCHVSGRTLDPLLPHAAGIWAFEDLSSKRKLKVVFTAREREIAALLIDGLTSKQIGKRLLISPRTVDVYRARLMRKVGAATTPELVNKLLTG
;
A
#
# COMPACT_ATOMS: atom_id res chain seq x y z
N MET A 1 -57.74 17.16 -19.64
CA MET A 1 -56.55 17.94 -19.29
C MET A 1 -55.41 16.97 -19.31
N ALA A 2 -54.62 17.07 -20.37
CA ALA A 2 -53.51 16.16 -20.66
C ALA A 2 -52.23 16.91 -20.34
N ASP A 3 -51.46 16.41 -19.37
CA ASP A 3 -50.13 16.91 -19.07
C ASP A 3 -49.09 16.24 -19.97
N LEU A 4 -48.48 17.08 -20.78
CA LEU A 4 -47.40 16.76 -21.70
C LEU A 4 -46.11 16.52 -20.91
N CYS A 5 -45.68 15.28 -20.83
CA CYS A 5 -44.34 14.90 -20.40
C CYS A 5 -43.34 15.18 -21.51
N THR A 6 -42.56 16.24 -21.41
CA THR A 6 -41.49 16.55 -22.32
C THR A 6 -40.31 15.55 -22.13
N PRO A 7 -39.82 14.89 -23.17
CA PRO A 7 -38.62 14.05 -23.04
C PRO A 7 -37.39 14.92 -22.87
N SER A 8 -36.63 14.61 -21.83
CA SER A 8 -35.29 15.16 -21.55
C SER A 8 -34.39 15.00 -22.75
N ALA A 9 -33.81 16.10 -23.20
CA ALA A 9 -32.84 16.11 -24.30
C ALA A 9 -31.61 15.30 -23.89
N ALA A 10 -31.43 14.15 -24.52
CA ALA A 10 -30.19 13.41 -24.47
C ALA A 10 -29.08 14.28 -25.07
N LEU A 11 -28.04 14.57 -24.30
CA LEU A 11 -26.81 15.21 -24.81
C LEU A 11 -26.25 14.31 -25.91
N ALA A 12 -26.42 14.72 -27.16
CA ALA A 12 -25.74 14.09 -28.28
C ALA A 12 -24.23 14.33 -28.14
N ALA A 13 -23.48 13.27 -28.04
CA ALA A 13 -22.03 13.33 -28.09
C ALA A 13 -21.60 13.90 -29.44
N PRO A 14 -20.55 14.75 -29.50
CA PRO A 14 -20.08 15.32 -30.74
C PRO A 14 -19.62 14.19 -31.68
N ALA A 15 -20.24 14.12 -32.85
CA ALA A 15 -19.89 13.17 -33.89
C ALA A 15 -18.47 13.41 -34.39
N GLY A 16 -17.59 12.40 -34.31
CA GLY A 16 -16.55 12.23 -35.29
C GLY A 16 -15.10 12.44 -34.93
N GLN A 17 -14.63 12.11 -33.71
CA GLN A 17 -13.22 11.73 -33.59
C GLN A 17 -13.13 10.19 -33.55
N PRO A 18 -12.27 9.59 -34.40
CA PRO A 18 -12.08 8.14 -34.36
C PRO A 18 -11.52 7.77 -32.98
N ILE A 19 -12.21 6.86 -32.29
CA ILE A 19 -11.70 6.28 -31.04
C ILE A 19 -10.36 5.63 -31.39
N PRO A 20 -9.25 6.02 -30.74
CA PRO A 20 -7.97 5.40 -31.00
C PRO A 20 -8.05 3.89 -30.75
N PRO A 21 -7.33 3.08 -31.54
CA PRO A 21 -7.33 1.64 -31.32
C PRO A 21 -6.91 1.35 -29.88
N LEU A 22 -7.75 0.62 -29.15
CA LEU A 22 -7.46 0.17 -27.78
C LEU A 22 -6.33 -0.86 -27.87
N ASP A 23 -5.16 -0.50 -27.38
CA ASP A 23 -4.05 -1.42 -27.17
C ASP A 23 -3.79 -1.64 -25.67
N TYR A 24 -2.98 -2.63 -25.37
CA TYR A 24 -2.65 -2.98 -23.97
C TYR A 24 -1.96 -1.84 -23.24
N ARG A 25 -1.19 -1.02 -23.94
CA ARG A 25 -0.48 0.11 -23.36
C ARG A 25 -1.44 1.19 -22.90
N ILE A 26 -2.40 1.52 -23.75
CA ILE A 26 -3.46 2.47 -23.40
C ILE A 26 -4.28 1.94 -22.24
N ALA A 27 -4.67 0.67 -22.26
CA ALA A 27 -5.41 0.05 -21.16
C ALA A 27 -4.63 0.07 -19.84
N PHE A 28 -3.34 -0.19 -19.88
CA PHE A 28 -2.45 -0.13 -18.71
C PHE A 28 -2.33 1.30 -18.18
N ASP A 29 -2.03 2.28 -19.05
CA ASP A 29 -1.79 3.65 -18.64
C ASP A 29 -3.06 4.36 -18.13
N LEU A 30 -4.23 4.05 -18.68
CA LEU A 30 -5.52 4.65 -18.30
C LEU A 30 -6.30 3.87 -17.24
N ALA A 31 -5.77 2.75 -16.74
CA ALA A 31 -6.43 1.99 -15.68
C ALA A 31 -6.69 2.90 -14.46
N PRO A 32 -7.91 2.85 -13.86
CA PRO A 32 -8.28 3.74 -12.74
C PRO A 32 -7.65 3.35 -11.40
N ILE A 33 -6.83 2.31 -11.39
CA ILE A 33 -6.05 1.84 -10.24
C ILE A 33 -4.55 1.92 -10.56
N GLY A 34 -3.71 2.05 -9.56
CA GLY A 34 -2.26 2.00 -9.74
C GLY A 34 -1.85 0.61 -10.20
N LEU A 35 -1.18 0.50 -11.35
CA LEU A 35 -0.66 -0.76 -11.86
C LEU A 35 0.86 -0.72 -11.92
N VAL A 36 1.48 -1.84 -11.52
CA VAL A 36 2.93 -2.04 -11.56
C VAL A 36 3.24 -3.40 -12.15
N LEU A 37 4.19 -3.42 -13.08
CA LEU A 37 4.89 -4.63 -13.50
C LEU A 37 6.19 -4.75 -12.70
N SER A 38 6.43 -5.94 -12.15
CA SER A 38 7.65 -6.18 -11.37
C SER A 38 8.45 -7.35 -11.88
N ARG A 39 9.74 -7.30 -11.60
CA ARG A 39 10.64 -8.42 -11.78
C ARG A 39 11.61 -8.47 -10.59
N GLN A 40 11.73 -9.63 -9.94
CA GLN A 40 12.60 -9.82 -8.78
C GLN A 40 12.42 -8.75 -7.70
N ARG A 41 11.16 -8.42 -7.36
CA ARG A 41 10.76 -7.38 -6.39
C ARG A 41 11.17 -5.95 -6.77
N GLN A 42 11.57 -5.71 -8.02
CA GLN A 42 11.84 -4.37 -8.55
C GLN A 42 10.72 -3.92 -9.47
N ILE A 43 10.43 -2.64 -9.46
CA ILE A 43 9.43 -2.00 -10.31
C ILE A 43 10.01 -1.85 -11.72
N VAL A 44 9.44 -2.56 -12.69
CA VAL A 44 9.88 -2.52 -14.10
C VAL A 44 9.10 -1.48 -14.88
N ASP A 45 7.80 -1.38 -14.63
CA ASP A 45 6.92 -0.39 -15.24
C ASP A 45 5.77 -0.06 -14.29
N CYS A 46 5.20 1.13 -14.44
CA CYS A 46 4.02 1.56 -13.69
C CYS A 46 3.18 2.52 -14.53
N ASN A 47 1.87 2.55 -14.28
CA ASN A 47 0.95 3.43 -15.00
C ASN A 47 0.85 4.84 -14.36
N GLN A 48 0.13 5.75 -15.02
CA GLN A 48 -0.06 7.13 -14.55
C GLN A 48 -0.76 7.19 -13.19
N GLN A 49 -1.73 6.32 -12.94
CA GLN A 49 -2.45 6.29 -11.67
C GLN A 49 -1.55 5.90 -10.50
N MET A 50 -0.59 5.01 -10.71
CA MET A 50 0.44 4.67 -9.70
C MET A 50 1.28 5.90 -9.34
N LEU A 51 1.74 6.66 -10.33
CA LEU A 51 2.52 7.88 -10.12
C LEU A 51 1.72 8.93 -9.34
N ALA A 52 0.48 9.19 -9.77
CA ALA A 52 -0.42 10.14 -9.12
C ALA A 52 -0.71 9.76 -7.67
N MET A 53 -1.01 8.48 -7.41
CA MET A 53 -1.37 7.99 -6.09
C MET A 53 -0.21 8.09 -5.08
N PHE A 54 1.01 7.82 -5.51
CA PHE A 54 2.19 7.90 -4.65
C PHE A 54 2.88 9.27 -4.67
N GLY A 55 2.40 10.23 -5.47
CA GLY A 55 3.05 11.52 -5.65
C GLY A 55 4.48 11.39 -6.20
N ALA A 56 4.70 10.40 -7.07
CA ALA A 56 6.02 10.03 -7.54
C ALA A 56 6.25 10.42 -9.00
N GLN A 57 7.50 10.70 -9.33
CA GLN A 57 7.95 10.74 -10.71
C GLN A 57 8.39 9.34 -11.16
N ARG A 58 8.31 9.09 -12.46
CA ARG A 58 8.60 7.75 -13.02
C ARG A 58 10.02 7.27 -12.73
N ASP A 59 11.00 8.13 -12.77
CA ASP A 59 12.41 7.86 -12.48
C ASP A 59 12.67 7.53 -11.00
N GLN A 60 11.79 7.97 -10.10
CA GLN A 60 11.85 7.63 -8.68
C GLN A 60 11.39 6.20 -8.40
N LEU A 61 10.61 5.59 -9.30
CA LEU A 61 10.05 4.25 -9.13
C LEU A 61 10.73 3.20 -9.99
N LEU A 62 11.02 3.49 -11.27
CA LEU A 62 11.55 2.50 -12.18
C LEU A 62 12.93 2.00 -11.75
N GLY A 63 13.13 0.68 -11.78
CA GLY A 63 14.34 0.02 -11.32
C GLY A 63 14.52 -0.01 -9.80
N ARG A 64 13.59 0.55 -9.03
CA ARG A 64 13.65 0.55 -7.56
C ARG A 64 12.94 -0.66 -6.98
N SER A 65 13.38 -1.07 -5.80
CA SER A 65 12.66 -2.00 -4.94
C SER A 65 11.33 -1.40 -4.50
N PHE A 66 10.29 -2.23 -4.35
CA PHE A 66 9.05 -1.81 -3.71
C PHE A 66 9.24 -1.23 -2.30
N GLU A 67 10.37 -1.47 -1.67
CA GLU A 67 10.71 -0.96 -0.34
C GLU A 67 10.53 0.56 -0.22
N VAL A 68 10.79 1.33 -1.29
CA VAL A 68 10.63 2.79 -1.32
C VAL A 68 9.20 3.24 -1.00
N LEU A 69 8.21 2.38 -1.24
CA LEU A 69 6.79 2.64 -1.00
C LEU A 69 6.31 2.22 0.39
N TYR A 70 7.17 1.57 1.17
CA TYR A 70 6.82 1.09 2.51
C TYR A 70 7.24 2.09 3.57
N PRO A 71 6.51 2.13 4.69
CA PRO A 71 6.85 2.97 5.83
C PRO A 71 8.21 2.65 6.46
N SER A 72 8.65 1.38 6.38
CA SER A 72 9.95 0.93 6.90
C SER A 72 10.40 -0.37 6.21
N SER A 73 11.72 -0.65 6.27
CA SER A 73 12.32 -1.91 5.79
C SER A 73 11.77 -3.13 6.54
N VAL A 74 11.46 -2.98 7.82
CA VAL A 74 10.87 -4.07 8.64
C VAL A 74 9.50 -4.47 8.11
N GLU A 75 8.65 -3.50 7.79
CA GLU A 75 7.32 -3.76 7.21
C GLU A 75 7.43 -4.37 5.80
N PHE A 76 8.40 -3.90 5.01
CA PHE A 76 8.67 -4.44 3.67
C PHE A 76 9.07 -5.92 3.75
N GLU A 77 10.02 -6.29 4.59
CA GLU A 77 10.50 -7.68 4.73
C GLU A 77 9.40 -8.60 5.29
N ARG A 78 8.70 -8.16 6.34
CA ARG A 78 7.60 -8.92 6.92
C ARG A 78 6.47 -9.19 5.91
N THR A 79 6.09 -8.17 5.16
CA THR A 79 5.06 -8.29 4.12
C THR A 79 5.55 -9.16 2.97
N GLY A 80 6.83 -9.01 2.57
CA GLY A 80 7.46 -9.83 1.55
C GLY A 80 7.39 -11.33 1.84
N ALA A 81 7.61 -11.73 3.10
CA ALA A 81 7.49 -13.13 3.51
C ALA A 81 6.05 -13.67 3.35
N ARG A 82 5.03 -12.86 3.70
CA ARG A 82 3.61 -13.25 3.52
C ARG A 82 3.24 -13.34 2.04
N ILE A 83 3.70 -12.39 1.24
CA ILE A 83 3.49 -12.40 -0.21
C ILE A 83 4.11 -13.66 -0.81
N ALA A 84 5.34 -13.98 -0.46
CA ALA A 84 6.04 -15.17 -0.93
C ALA A 84 5.23 -16.43 -0.66
N ALA A 85 4.85 -16.66 0.58
CA ALA A 85 4.06 -17.82 0.98
C ALA A 85 2.71 -17.92 0.24
N SER A 86 2.05 -16.80 -0.03
CA SER A 86 0.77 -16.79 -0.76
C SER A 86 0.94 -17.05 -2.25
N LEU A 87 1.97 -16.45 -2.88
CA LEU A 87 2.26 -16.69 -4.29
C LEU A 87 2.67 -18.14 -4.54
N ASP A 88 3.45 -18.75 -3.64
CA ASP A 88 3.82 -20.18 -3.72
C ASP A 88 2.59 -21.09 -3.59
N ALA A 89 1.63 -20.71 -2.72
CA ALA A 89 0.46 -21.54 -2.45
C ALA A 89 -0.63 -21.43 -3.54
N GLN A 90 -0.85 -20.25 -4.10
CA GLN A 90 -2.03 -19.97 -4.94
C GLN A 90 -1.78 -19.04 -6.15
N GLY A 91 -0.56 -18.55 -6.34
CA GLY A 91 -0.17 -17.70 -7.47
C GLY A 91 -0.71 -16.26 -7.42
N TRP A 92 -1.38 -15.86 -6.34
CA TRP A 92 -1.89 -14.51 -6.13
C TRP A 92 -1.82 -14.10 -4.67
N TYR A 93 -1.94 -12.78 -4.42
CA TYR A 93 -1.93 -12.20 -3.09
C TYR A 93 -2.81 -10.96 -3.05
N ALA A 94 -3.46 -10.70 -1.92
CA ALA A 94 -4.13 -9.43 -1.65
C ALA A 94 -4.13 -9.14 -0.14
N ASP A 95 -3.92 -7.86 0.22
CA ASP A 95 -4.13 -7.35 1.56
C ASP A 95 -4.39 -5.84 1.57
N GLU A 96 -4.74 -5.30 2.73
CA GLU A 96 -4.76 -3.87 3.00
C GLU A 96 -3.61 -3.52 3.94
N ARG A 97 -2.84 -2.49 3.58
CA ARG A 97 -1.67 -2.06 4.34
C ARG A 97 -1.46 -0.55 4.27
N VAL A 98 -0.68 -0.05 5.21
CA VAL A 98 -0.21 1.33 5.17
C VAL A 98 0.98 1.43 4.22
N MET A 99 0.91 2.38 3.29
CA MET A 99 1.96 2.70 2.34
C MET A 99 2.40 4.16 2.53
N LYS A 100 3.51 4.54 1.90
CA LYS A 100 4.14 5.85 2.02
C LYS A 100 4.11 6.58 0.68
N ARG A 101 3.62 7.84 0.64
CA ARG A 101 3.75 8.72 -0.52
C ARG A 101 5.18 9.28 -0.61
N LEU A 102 5.59 9.71 -1.80
CA LEU A 102 6.94 10.16 -2.07
C LEU A 102 7.07 11.69 -2.31
N ASP A 103 5.95 12.41 -2.38
CA ASP A 103 5.88 13.85 -2.63
C ASP A 103 5.93 14.75 -1.38
N GLY A 104 6.06 14.15 -0.23
CA GLY A 104 5.98 14.86 1.06
C GLY A 104 7.16 15.80 1.34
N ALA A 105 6.99 17.10 1.15
CA ALA A 105 7.93 18.12 1.62
C ALA A 105 8.02 18.23 3.16
N ALA A 106 7.11 17.60 3.90
CA ALA A 106 6.99 17.65 5.37
C ALA A 106 7.16 16.29 6.06
N GLY A 107 7.67 15.29 5.37
CA GLY A 107 7.78 13.93 5.86
C GLY A 107 6.77 12.99 5.18
N ASP A 108 7.05 11.72 5.28
CA ASP A 108 6.34 10.64 4.61
C ASP A 108 4.83 10.65 4.94
N GLU A 109 3.99 11.10 4.02
CA GLU A 109 2.54 10.94 4.17
C GLU A 109 2.18 9.48 4.04
N LEU A 110 1.46 8.97 5.02
CA LEU A 110 1.02 7.60 5.08
C LEU A 110 -0.44 7.48 4.71
N PHE A 111 -0.80 6.43 3.99
CA PHE A 111 -2.16 6.16 3.61
C PHE A 111 -2.46 4.66 3.58
N TRP A 112 -3.74 4.31 3.74
CA TRP A 112 -4.20 2.94 3.55
C TRP A 112 -4.30 2.61 2.07
N CYS A 113 -3.74 1.49 1.68
CA CYS A 113 -3.73 0.99 0.31
C CYS A 113 -4.16 -0.47 0.28
N HIS A 114 -5.11 -0.80 -0.58
CA HIS A 114 -5.35 -2.18 -0.96
C HIS A 114 -4.34 -2.56 -2.04
N VAL A 115 -3.62 -3.63 -1.81
CA VAL A 115 -2.62 -4.16 -2.74
C VAL A 115 -3.00 -5.57 -3.10
N SER A 116 -3.10 -5.85 -4.39
CA SER A 116 -3.27 -7.21 -4.90
C SER A 116 -2.26 -7.48 -6.00
N GLY A 117 -1.89 -8.73 -6.17
CA GLY A 117 -0.91 -9.10 -7.18
C GLY A 117 -1.03 -10.54 -7.63
N ARG A 118 -0.52 -10.80 -8.81
CA ARG A 118 -0.44 -12.14 -9.41
C ARG A 118 0.93 -12.35 -10.02
N THR A 119 1.41 -13.58 -9.92
CA THR A 119 2.58 -14.01 -10.68
C THR A 119 2.25 -14.10 -12.18
N LEU A 120 3.23 -13.81 -13.02
CA LEU A 120 3.12 -14.02 -14.48
C LEU A 120 3.43 -15.46 -14.86
N ASP A 121 4.24 -16.15 -14.06
CA ASP A 121 4.59 -17.56 -14.28
C ASP A 121 4.35 -18.35 -12.98
N PRO A 122 3.36 -19.25 -12.97
CA PRO A 122 3.08 -20.09 -11.80
C PRO A 122 4.24 -21.02 -11.39
N LEU A 123 5.13 -21.34 -12.31
CA LEU A 123 6.31 -22.17 -12.02
C LEU A 123 7.47 -21.37 -11.42
N LEU A 124 7.47 -20.04 -11.62
CA LEU A 124 8.46 -19.11 -11.10
C LEU A 124 7.76 -17.90 -10.44
N PRO A 125 7.03 -18.10 -9.35
CA PRO A 125 6.08 -17.11 -8.80
C PRO A 125 6.74 -15.79 -8.34
N HIS A 126 8.05 -15.80 -8.10
CA HIS A 126 8.79 -14.61 -7.67
C HIS A 126 9.55 -13.90 -8.79
N ALA A 127 9.61 -14.51 -9.99
CA ALA A 127 10.41 -13.97 -11.10
C ALA A 127 9.79 -12.68 -11.66
N ALA A 128 8.48 -12.66 -11.88
CA ALA A 128 7.75 -11.50 -12.39
C ALA A 128 6.29 -11.52 -11.95
N GLY A 129 5.70 -10.34 -11.79
CA GLY A 129 4.31 -10.19 -11.37
C GLY A 129 3.69 -8.88 -11.81
N ILE A 130 2.36 -8.88 -11.81
CA ILE A 130 1.54 -7.67 -11.94
C ILE A 130 0.89 -7.36 -10.59
N TRP A 131 0.90 -6.08 -10.23
CA TRP A 131 0.39 -5.58 -8.96
C TRP A 131 -0.59 -4.44 -9.21
N ALA A 132 -1.70 -4.47 -8.48
CA ALA A 132 -2.68 -3.40 -8.45
C ALA A 132 -2.68 -2.73 -7.07
N PHE A 133 -2.79 -1.41 -7.06
CA PHE A 133 -2.81 -0.55 -5.88
C PHE A 133 -4.05 0.31 -5.91
N GLU A 134 -4.83 0.33 -4.83
CA GLU A 134 -6.01 1.17 -4.67
C GLU A 134 -5.89 2.00 -3.40
N ASP A 135 -6.00 3.32 -3.54
CA ASP A 135 -5.98 4.25 -2.41
C ASP A 135 -7.29 4.16 -1.62
N LEU A 136 -7.20 3.81 -0.36
CA LEU A 136 -8.34 3.72 0.56
C LEU A 136 -8.51 4.94 1.46
N SER A 137 -7.77 6.04 1.23
CA SER A 137 -7.80 7.23 2.10
C SER A 137 -9.18 7.87 2.20
N SER A 138 -9.99 7.77 1.15
CA SER A 138 -11.38 8.25 1.16
C SER A 138 -12.31 7.39 2.03
N LYS A 139 -12.04 6.09 2.10
CA LYS A 139 -12.82 5.10 2.86
C LYS A 139 -12.27 4.90 4.28
N ARG A 140 -10.96 5.05 4.44
CA ARG A 140 -10.23 4.71 5.68
C ARG A 140 -9.17 5.75 6.01
N LYS A 141 -9.50 6.70 6.87
CA LYS A 141 -8.54 7.70 7.38
C LYS A 141 -7.65 7.07 8.44
N LEU A 142 -6.36 7.36 8.39
CA LEU A 142 -5.45 7.04 9.50
C LEU A 142 -5.84 7.87 10.71
N LYS A 143 -6.38 7.23 11.75
CA LYS A 143 -6.76 7.90 13.00
C LYS A 143 -5.55 8.33 13.83
N VAL A 144 -4.41 7.65 13.60
CA VAL A 144 -3.19 7.87 14.39
C VAL A 144 -1.97 7.85 13.47
N VAL A 145 -1.21 8.94 13.48
CA VAL A 145 0.06 9.03 12.75
C VAL A 145 1.18 8.50 13.65
N PHE A 146 1.84 7.43 13.23
CA PHE A 146 3.04 6.91 13.86
C PHE A 146 4.29 7.41 13.15
N THR A 147 5.33 7.75 13.91
CA THR A 147 6.66 7.97 13.35
C THR A 147 7.24 6.66 12.80
N ALA A 148 8.26 6.73 11.93
CA ALA A 148 8.93 5.54 11.39
C ALA A 148 9.33 4.57 12.51
N ARG A 149 9.94 5.09 13.58
CA ARG A 149 10.39 4.28 14.73
C ARG A 149 9.24 3.66 15.52
N GLU A 150 8.14 4.39 15.68
CA GLU A 150 6.94 3.84 16.33
C GLU A 150 6.34 2.69 15.52
N ARG A 151 6.34 2.77 14.18
CA ARG A 151 5.85 1.70 13.30
C ARG A 151 6.72 0.44 13.36
N GLU A 152 8.04 0.61 13.33
CA GLU A 152 8.97 -0.53 13.47
C GLU A 152 8.70 -1.30 14.77
N ILE A 153 8.56 -0.57 15.87
CA ILE A 153 8.31 -1.17 17.18
C ILE A 153 6.89 -1.79 17.22
N ALA A 154 5.88 -1.12 16.65
CA ALA A 154 4.52 -1.64 16.57
C ALA A 154 4.47 -2.95 15.78
N ALA A 155 5.15 -3.04 14.64
CA ALA A 155 5.23 -4.25 13.84
C ALA A 155 5.82 -5.42 14.64
N LEU A 156 6.91 -5.18 15.36
CA LEU A 156 7.57 -6.22 16.18
C LEU A 156 6.75 -6.62 17.42
N LEU A 157 5.95 -5.68 17.98
CA LEU A 157 5.00 -6.00 19.05
C LEU A 157 3.85 -6.88 18.54
N ILE A 158 3.35 -6.61 17.32
CA ILE A 158 2.34 -7.46 16.64
C ILE A 158 2.88 -8.88 16.42
N ASP A 159 4.17 -9.01 16.08
CA ASP A 159 4.84 -10.30 15.94
C ASP A 159 5.09 -11.02 17.28
N GLY A 160 4.66 -10.43 18.40
CA GLY A 160 4.76 -11.03 19.74
C GLY A 160 6.14 -10.91 20.39
N LEU A 161 7.04 -10.09 19.85
CA LEU A 161 8.39 -9.91 20.41
C LEU A 161 8.34 -9.14 21.74
N THR A 162 9.16 -9.58 22.68
CA THR A 162 9.38 -8.87 23.95
C THR A 162 10.24 -7.63 23.77
N SER A 163 10.18 -6.65 24.69
CA SER A 163 11.02 -5.45 24.66
C SER A 163 12.52 -5.75 24.57
N LYS A 164 12.97 -6.87 25.16
CA LYS A 164 14.36 -7.32 25.08
C LYS A 164 14.74 -7.79 23.67
N GLN A 165 13.87 -8.55 23.03
CA GLN A 165 14.07 -9.03 21.65
C GLN A 165 14.01 -7.88 20.64
N ILE A 166 13.04 -6.98 20.79
CA ILE A 166 12.90 -5.77 19.97
C ILE A 166 14.15 -4.90 20.12
N GLY A 167 14.58 -4.67 21.36
CA GLY A 167 15.79 -3.86 21.65
C GLY A 167 17.02 -4.43 20.95
N LYS A 168 17.23 -5.76 21.03
CA LYS A 168 18.33 -6.44 20.33
C LYS A 168 18.24 -6.27 18.81
N ARG A 169 17.04 -6.42 18.23
CA ARG A 169 16.82 -6.34 16.77
C ARG A 169 17.00 -4.92 16.23
N LEU A 170 16.59 -3.91 17.00
CA LEU A 170 16.63 -2.51 16.59
C LEU A 170 17.86 -1.75 17.14
N LEU A 171 18.79 -2.43 17.82
CA LEU A 171 20.00 -1.88 18.44
C LEU A 171 19.72 -0.72 19.42
N ILE A 172 18.67 -0.87 20.24
CA ILE A 172 18.29 0.07 21.29
C ILE A 172 18.06 -0.66 22.62
N SER A 173 18.03 0.11 23.72
CA SER A 173 17.78 -0.50 25.03
C SER A 173 16.34 -1.01 25.16
N PRO A 174 16.10 -2.08 25.94
CA PRO A 174 14.73 -2.53 26.25
C PRO A 174 13.88 -1.42 26.88
N ARG A 175 14.49 -0.57 27.70
CA ARG A 175 13.86 0.61 28.32
C ARG A 175 13.38 1.61 27.25
N THR A 176 14.17 1.81 26.20
CA THR A 176 13.78 2.66 25.08
C THR A 176 12.55 2.07 24.35
N VAL A 177 12.51 0.75 24.16
CA VAL A 177 11.34 0.07 23.58
C VAL A 177 10.10 0.26 24.46
N ASP A 178 10.23 0.17 25.78
CA ASP A 178 9.12 0.39 26.71
C ASP A 178 8.57 1.82 26.64
N VAL A 179 9.45 2.82 26.44
CA VAL A 179 9.03 4.22 26.23
C VAL A 179 8.21 4.34 24.93
N TYR A 180 8.65 3.72 23.85
CA TYR A 180 7.89 3.71 22.60
C TYR A 180 6.57 2.96 22.74
N ARG A 181 6.54 1.82 23.42
CA ARG A 181 5.30 1.08 23.71
C ARG A 181 4.31 1.95 24.48
N ALA A 182 4.75 2.66 25.51
CA ALA A 182 3.89 3.58 26.26
C ALA A 182 3.36 4.74 25.39
N ARG A 183 4.17 5.26 24.46
CA ARG A 183 3.74 6.27 23.48
C ARG A 183 2.69 5.73 22.53
N LEU A 184 2.90 4.53 21.99
CA LEU A 184 1.94 3.83 21.12
C LEU A 184 0.62 3.62 21.86
N MET A 185 0.65 3.11 23.11
CA MET A 185 -0.56 2.91 23.92
C MET A 185 -1.35 4.22 24.08
N ARG A 186 -0.68 5.32 24.40
CA ARG A 186 -1.34 6.65 24.52
C ARG A 186 -1.94 7.10 23.19
N LYS A 187 -1.22 6.90 22.07
CA LYS A 187 -1.69 7.33 20.73
C LYS A 187 -2.93 6.59 20.28
N VAL A 188 -3.03 5.29 20.55
CA VAL A 188 -4.19 4.46 20.16
C VAL A 188 -5.24 4.33 21.26
N GLY A 189 -4.99 4.92 22.44
CA GLY A 189 -5.91 4.84 23.58
C GLY A 189 -6.01 3.42 24.16
N ALA A 190 -4.92 2.64 24.15
CA ALA A 190 -4.85 1.29 24.72
C ALA A 190 -4.36 1.34 26.18
N ALA A 191 -5.00 0.58 27.05
CA ALA A 191 -4.61 0.45 28.48
C ALA A 191 -3.61 -0.70 28.71
N THR A 192 -3.59 -1.72 27.84
CA THR A 192 -2.75 -2.90 27.97
C THR A 192 -2.02 -3.22 26.66
N THR A 193 -0.93 -4.00 26.73
CA THR A 193 -0.21 -4.45 25.53
C THR A 193 -1.06 -5.33 24.60
N PRO A 194 -1.85 -6.29 25.08
CA PRO A 194 -2.78 -7.05 24.23
C PRO A 194 -3.81 -6.14 23.53
N GLU A 195 -4.35 -5.15 24.22
CA GLU A 195 -5.26 -4.17 23.62
C GLU A 195 -4.56 -3.30 22.56
N LEU A 196 -3.30 -2.89 22.83
CA LEU A 196 -2.47 -2.19 21.85
C LEU A 196 -2.32 -3.03 20.58
N VAL A 197 -1.90 -4.29 20.71
CA VAL A 197 -1.73 -5.21 19.57
C VAL A 197 -3.04 -5.38 18.81
N ASN A 198 -4.16 -5.59 19.50
CA ASN A 198 -5.48 -5.71 18.86
C ASN A 198 -5.85 -4.44 18.08
N LYS A 199 -5.70 -3.25 18.68
CA LYS A 199 -5.98 -1.96 18.01
C LYS A 199 -5.04 -1.69 16.82
N LEU A 200 -3.79 -2.15 16.88
CA LEU A 200 -2.86 -2.06 15.77
C LEU A 200 -3.19 -3.02 14.61
N LEU A 201 -3.87 -4.14 14.90
CA LEU A 201 -4.31 -5.11 13.89
C LEU A 201 -5.63 -4.71 13.22
N THR A 202 -6.52 -4.06 13.98
CA THR A 202 -7.91 -3.77 13.54
C THR A 202 -8.13 -2.32 13.11
N GLY A 203 -7.21 -1.41 13.44
CA GLY A 203 -7.31 0.06 13.22
C GLY A 203 -6.85 0.56 11.95
#